data_a69098caae269cb8516a483e9e128054
#
_entry.id   a69098caae269cb8516a483e9e128054
#
_cell.length_a   1.000
_cell.length_b   1.000
_cell.length_c   1.000
_cell.angle_alpha   90.00
_cell.angle_beta   90.00
_cell.angle_gamma   90.00
#
_symmetry.space_group_name_H-M   'P 1'
#
loop_
_entity.id
_entity.type
_entity.pdbx_description
1 polymer ?
#
loop_
_entity_poly.entity_id
_entity_poly.type
_entity_poly.pdbx_seq_one_letter_code
_entity_poly.pdbx_strand_id
1 'polypeptide(L)'
;MGSKREKNISDFSDWQVPGSIETFIGKLPERYSEGQIKKEAEDQMDLEWRAFQADLKKNSFFKKKPVLIVLALAAAFMLFIGTAFASPSVAQVAAKIPILNLLFETEKQPLMEELQKALDDKGYKWDGLGVGVQPREISVRIVGTDEYYDDVKQDVEELIQGILMKRNDNAYSIDISKSEPVEEPSEAELEQAGEQHKISEDVQEILAGYGYTQTGFGIQEGVIEFDLPKDEPRIEEIKTAVSGRLKEKQFGNYSVKVHTFDRAKKEREDRWIPIFNTIADGLTAKAEYKVKGVGYTNKYDYYAIYITTSVSYKDDDAKELAGAIEKTIEVYLTSEKVKNTIKGDDYNIIINSKEDKQLN
;
A
#
# COMPACT_ATOMS: atom_id res chain seq x y z
N MET A 1 -43.01 -20.09 30.63
CA MET A 1 -42.52 -21.14 29.72
C MET A 1 -42.87 -20.74 28.29
N GLY A 2 -41.97 -20.23 27.52
CA GLY A 2 -42.14 -19.79 26.15
C GLY A 2 -40.81 -19.94 25.41
N SER A 3 -40.65 -21.06 24.74
CA SER A 3 -39.49 -21.44 23.95
C SER A 3 -39.29 -20.48 22.77
N LYS A 4 -38.17 -19.77 22.71
CA LYS A 4 -37.70 -19.06 21.51
C LYS A 4 -37.15 -20.11 20.52
N ARG A 5 -37.82 -20.26 19.40
CA ARG A 5 -37.29 -21.00 18.24
C ARG A 5 -36.18 -20.18 17.60
N GLU A 6 -34.95 -20.70 17.67
CA GLU A 6 -33.85 -20.29 16.80
C GLU A 6 -34.21 -20.64 15.34
N LYS A 7 -34.26 -19.63 14.48
CA LYS A 7 -34.37 -19.83 13.04
C LYS A 7 -32.96 -20.16 12.48
N ASN A 8 -32.83 -21.40 12.07
CA ASN A 8 -31.67 -21.92 11.34
C ASN A 8 -31.60 -21.22 9.97
N ILE A 9 -30.52 -20.43 9.70
CA ILE A 9 -30.30 -19.67 8.45
C ILE A 9 -29.44 -20.54 7.49
N SER A 10 -29.87 -21.76 7.19
CA SER A 10 -29.13 -22.65 6.28
C SER A 10 -29.91 -23.15 5.09
N ASP A 11 -31.02 -22.52 4.72
CA ASP A 11 -31.80 -22.95 3.55
C ASP A 11 -31.74 -21.87 2.45
N PHE A 12 -30.77 -22.00 1.54
CA PHE A 12 -30.58 -21.14 0.35
C PHE A 12 -31.30 -21.72 -0.88
N SER A 13 -32.13 -22.74 -0.72
CA SER A 13 -32.80 -23.45 -1.83
C SER A 13 -33.83 -22.64 -2.61
N ASP A 14 -34.25 -21.48 -2.09
CA ASP A 14 -35.25 -20.61 -2.72
C ASP A 14 -34.68 -19.38 -3.45
N TRP A 15 -33.37 -19.31 -3.63
CA TRP A 15 -32.76 -18.22 -4.35
C TRP A 15 -32.77 -18.46 -5.86
N GLN A 16 -33.71 -17.89 -6.56
CA GLN A 16 -33.72 -17.88 -8.03
C GLN A 16 -32.73 -16.81 -8.52
N VAL A 17 -31.58 -17.26 -9.03
CA VAL A 17 -30.62 -16.40 -9.75
C VAL A 17 -31.33 -15.95 -11.05
N PRO A 18 -31.32 -14.64 -11.40
CA PRO A 18 -31.88 -14.22 -12.68
C PRO A 18 -31.27 -15.00 -13.84
N GLY A 19 -32.10 -15.52 -14.76
CA GLY A 19 -31.65 -16.38 -15.86
C GLY A 19 -30.61 -15.76 -16.78
N SER A 20 -30.49 -14.43 -16.79
CA SER A 20 -29.39 -13.70 -17.47
C SER A 20 -28.01 -13.96 -16.85
N ILE A 21 -27.94 -14.10 -15.52
CA ILE A 21 -26.70 -14.40 -14.79
C ILE A 21 -26.32 -15.87 -14.98
N GLU A 22 -27.29 -16.80 -14.91
CA GLU A 22 -27.04 -18.23 -15.21
C GLU A 22 -26.55 -18.44 -16.64
N THR A 23 -27.17 -17.76 -17.62
CA THR A 23 -26.75 -17.82 -19.03
C THR A 23 -25.36 -17.22 -19.25
N PHE A 24 -25.01 -16.16 -18.53
CA PHE A 24 -23.70 -15.52 -18.59
C PHE A 24 -22.62 -16.44 -17.99
N ILE A 25 -22.86 -17.00 -16.81
CA ILE A 25 -21.92 -17.92 -16.14
C ILE A 25 -21.74 -19.22 -16.96
N GLY A 26 -22.81 -19.76 -17.52
CA GLY A 26 -22.76 -20.99 -18.33
C GLY A 26 -21.98 -20.83 -19.64
N LYS A 27 -21.91 -19.62 -20.21
CA LYS A 27 -21.16 -19.33 -21.45
C LYS A 27 -19.73 -18.86 -21.23
N LEU A 28 -19.32 -18.60 -19.98
CA LEU A 28 -17.97 -18.19 -19.67
C LEU A 28 -16.89 -19.16 -20.14
N PRO A 29 -17.00 -20.49 -19.94
CA PRO A 29 -15.98 -21.45 -20.40
C PRO A 29 -15.80 -21.48 -21.92
N GLU A 30 -16.86 -21.37 -22.70
CA GLU A 30 -16.81 -21.40 -24.17
C GLU A 30 -16.16 -20.14 -24.75
N ARG A 31 -16.42 -18.96 -24.17
CA ARG A 31 -15.82 -17.69 -24.62
C ARG A 31 -14.35 -17.57 -24.25
N TYR A 32 -13.92 -18.20 -23.16
CA TYR A 32 -12.51 -18.20 -22.73
C TYR A 32 -11.62 -19.19 -23.50
N SER A 33 -12.17 -20.27 -24.03
CA SER A 33 -11.39 -21.24 -24.81
C SER A 33 -10.96 -20.74 -26.20
N GLU A 34 -11.60 -19.71 -26.73
CA GLU A 34 -11.35 -19.21 -28.10
C GLU A 34 -10.35 -18.05 -28.20
N GLY A 35 -9.78 -17.55 -27.09
CA GLY A 35 -8.74 -16.50 -27.12
C GLY A 35 -9.16 -15.17 -27.76
N GLN A 36 -10.46 -14.93 -27.98
CA GLN A 36 -11.00 -13.74 -28.62
C GLN A 36 -11.82 -12.89 -27.65
N ILE A 37 -11.12 -12.18 -26.75
CA ILE A 37 -11.75 -11.03 -26.10
C ILE A 37 -11.55 -9.84 -27.04
N LYS A 38 -12.47 -9.69 -27.98
CA LYS A 38 -12.56 -8.50 -28.82
C LYS A 38 -13.24 -7.38 -28.03
N LYS A 39 -12.94 -6.16 -28.47
CA LYS A 39 -13.60 -4.90 -28.04
C LYS A 39 -15.13 -4.99 -28.00
N GLU A 40 -15.72 -5.88 -28.80
CA GLU A 40 -17.16 -6.21 -28.81
C GLU A 40 -17.69 -6.80 -27.47
N ALA A 41 -16.85 -7.45 -26.67
CA ALA A 41 -17.25 -7.96 -25.36
C ALA A 41 -17.27 -6.85 -24.28
N GLU A 42 -16.41 -5.86 -24.40
CA GLU A 42 -16.42 -4.67 -23.54
C GLU A 42 -17.65 -3.81 -23.82
N ASP A 43 -17.96 -3.58 -25.10
CA ASP A 43 -19.13 -2.80 -25.51
C ASP A 43 -20.46 -3.51 -25.16
N GLN A 44 -20.52 -4.84 -25.23
CA GLN A 44 -21.70 -5.62 -24.79
C GLN A 44 -21.87 -5.61 -23.27
N MET A 45 -20.81 -5.70 -22.51
CA MET A 45 -20.85 -5.67 -21.04
C MET A 45 -21.29 -4.29 -20.54
N ASP A 46 -20.82 -3.22 -21.20
CA ASP A 46 -21.22 -1.85 -20.90
C ASP A 46 -22.70 -1.58 -21.26
N LEU A 47 -23.19 -2.15 -22.37
CA LEU A 47 -24.60 -2.09 -22.76
C LEU A 47 -25.52 -2.85 -21.80
N GLU A 48 -25.13 -4.05 -21.40
CA GLU A 48 -25.90 -4.86 -20.42
C GLU A 48 -25.87 -4.22 -19.03
N TRP A 49 -24.75 -3.59 -18.63
CA TRP A 49 -24.63 -2.84 -17.40
C TRP A 49 -25.53 -1.60 -17.36
N ARG A 50 -25.57 -0.83 -18.47
CA ARG A 50 -26.47 0.35 -18.62
C ARG A 50 -27.93 -0.07 -18.66
N ALA A 51 -28.28 -1.20 -19.30
CA ALA A 51 -29.61 -1.74 -19.31
C ALA A 51 -30.06 -2.20 -17.90
N PHE A 52 -29.17 -2.84 -17.14
CA PHE A 52 -29.39 -3.23 -15.76
C PHE A 52 -29.58 -2.01 -14.84
N GLN A 53 -28.77 -0.96 -14.99
CA GLN A 53 -28.95 0.30 -14.26
C GLN A 53 -30.26 1.01 -14.62
N ALA A 54 -30.71 0.94 -15.87
CA ALA A 54 -31.97 1.53 -16.31
C ALA A 54 -33.18 0.77 -15.75
N ASP A 55 -33.07 -0.56 -15.62
CA ASP A 55 -34.12 -1.41 -15.04
C ASP A 55 -34.23 -1.25 -13.51
N LEU A 56 -33.11 -1.04 -12.82
CA LEU A 56 -33.07 -0.68 -11.40
C LEU A 56 -33.75 0.67 -11.12
N LYS A 57 -33.67 1.65 -12.04
CA LYS A 57 -34.33 2.95 -11.93
C LYS A 57 -35.84 2.89 -12.18
N LYS A 58 -36.34 1.93 -12.95
CA LYS A 58 -37.76 1.81 -13.30
C LYS A 58 -38.59 1.12 -12.23
N ASN A 59 -38.03 0.27 -11.39
CA ASN A 59 -38.79 -0.48 -10.40
C ASN A 59 -38.84 0.24 -9.06
N SER A 60 -39.90 1.02 -8.82
CA SER A 60 -40.16 1.75 -7.58
C SER A 60 -40.42 0.87 -6.34
N PHE A 61 -40.33 -0.47 -6.49
CA PHE A 61 -40.55 -1.45 -5.42
C PHE A 61 -39.39 -1.54 -4.42
N PHE A 62 -38.22 -0.94 -4.72
CA PHE A 62 -36.98 -1.08 -3.93
C PHE A 62 -36.82 -0.11 -2.74
N LYS A 63 -37.89 0.63 -2.34
CA LYS A 63 -37.80 1.55 -1.19
C LYS A 63 -37.53 0.86 0.17
N LYS A 64 -37.51 -0.46 0.28
CA LYS A 64 -37.33 -1.17 1.56
C LYS A 64 -36.21 -2.21 1.66
N LYS A 65 -35.39 -2.44 0.61
CA LYS A 65 -34.30 -3.46 0.65
C LYS A 65 -33.02 -3.07 -0.10
N PRO A 66 -32.39 -1.88 0.11
CA PRO A 66 -31.13 -1.55 -0.57
C PRO A 66 -29.97 -2.46 -0.14
N VAL A 67 -29.97 -2.96 1.09
CA VAL A 67 -28.91 -3.79 1.66
C VAL A 67 -28.77 -5.16 0.98
N LEU A 68 -29.87 -5.78 0.55
CA LEU A 68 -29.84 -7.09 -0.10
C LEU A 68 -29.27 -7.07 -1.52
N ILE A 69 -29.47 -5.96 -2.25
CA ILE A 69 -28.92 -5.81 -3.61
C ILE A 69 -27.42 -5.55 -3.56
N VAL A 70 -26.98 -4.75 -2.61
CA VAL A 70 -25.54 -4.52 -2.37
C VAL A 70 -24.85 -5.81 -1.95
N LEU A 71 -25.48 -6.64 -1.11
CA LEU A 71 -24.96 -7.94 -0.71
C LEU A 71 -24.91 -8.94 -1.87
N ALA A 72 -25.91 -8.97 -2.75
CA ALA A 72 -25.91 -9.86 -3.92
C ALA A 72 -24.86 -9.45 -4.96
N LEU A 73 -24.67 -8.15 -5.19
CA LEU A 73 -23.62 -7.60 -6.05
C LEU A 73 -22.23 -7.87 -5.46
N ALA A 74 -22.06 -7.71 -4.15
CA ALA A 74 -20.82 -8.05 -3.46
C ALA A 74 -20.52 -9.56 -3.53
N ALA A 75 -21.51 -10.42 -3.39
CA ALA A 75 -21.33 -11.87 -3.50
C ALA A 75 -20.98 -12.33 -4.92
N ALA A 76 -21.63 -11.76 -5.95
CA ALA A 76 -21.30 -12.03 -7.36
C ALA A 76 -19.89 -11.54 -7.71
N PHE A 77 -19.49 -10.42 -7.16
CA PHE A 77 -18.16 -9.85 -7.34
C PHE A 77 -17.09 -10.66 -6.57
N MET A 78 -17.39 -11.13 -5.37
CA MET A 78 -16.50 -12.04 -4.62
C MET A 78 -16.30 -13.39 -5.32
N LEU A 79 -17.35 -13.95 -5.94
CA LEU A 79 -17.22 -15.17 -6.75
C LEU A 79 -16.35 -14.92 -7.98
N PHE A 80 -16.46 -13.76 -8.63
CA PHE A 80 -15.62 -13.37 -9.76
C PHE A 80 -14.15 -13.23 -9.35
N ILE A 81 -13.87 -12.55 -8.24
CA ILE A 81 -12.52 -12.43 -7.68
C ILE A 81 -11.98 -13.81 -7.26
N GLY A 82 -12.77 -14.63 -6.57
CA GLY A 82 -12.37 -15.99 -6.17
C GLY A 82 -11.96 -16.86 -7.35
N THR A 83 -12.67 -16.77 -8.49
CA THR A 83 -12.29 -17.48 -9.72
C THR A 83 -11.08 -16.88 -10.41
N ALA A 84 -10.83 -15.57 -10.27
CA ALA A 84 -9.65 -14.91 -10.80
C ALA A 84 -8.36 -15.41 -10.12
N PHE A 85 -8.41 -15.66 -8.81
CA PHE A 85 -7.27 -16.26 -8.08
C PHE A 85 -7.05 -17.75 -8.41
N ALA A 86 -8.07 -18.43 -8.93
CA ALA A 86 -7.98 -19.86 -9.27
C ALA A 86 -7.51 -20.13 -10.72
N SER A 87 -7.50 -19.12 -11.61
CA SER A 87 -7.16 -19.27 -13.02
C SER A 87 -6.27 -18.14 -13.55
N PRO A 88 -5.06 -18.45 -14.09
CA PRO A 88 -4.15 -17.46 -14.64
C PRO A 88 -4.75 -16.60 -15.78
N SER A 89 -5.65 -17.17 -16.57
CA SER A 89 -6.33 -16.46 -17.66
C SER A 89 -7.36 -15.46 -17.17
N VAL A 90 -8.08 -15.77 -16.09
CA VAL A 90 -9.02 -14.84 -15.46
C VAL A 90 -8.27 -13.74 -14.70
N ALA A 91 -7.13 -14.07 -14.10
CA ALA A 91 -6.24 -13.08 -13.50
C ALA A 91 -5.74 -12.02 -14.49
N GLN A 92 -5.40 -12.42 -15.72
CA GLN A 92 -4.99 -11.48 -16.79
C GLN A 92 -6.11 -10.54 -17.26
N VAL A 93 -7.37 -11.00 -17.23
CA VAL A 93 -8.52 -10.16 -17.57
C VAL A 93 -8.88 -9.25 -16.42
N ALA A 94 -8.88 -9.78 -15.21
CA ALA A 94 -9.09 -9.02 -13.99
C ALA A 94 -8.05 -7.91 -13.82
N ALA A 95 -6.79 -8.17 -14.18
CA ALA A 95 -5.71 -7.18 -14.15
C ALA A 95 -5.90 -6.00 -15.13
N LYS A 96 -6.78 -6.12 -16.12
CA LYS A 96 -7.13 -5.02 -17.04
C LYS A 96 -8.24 -4.11 -16.52
N ILE A 97 -8.92 -4.51 -15.46
CA ILE A 97 -9.90 -3.66 -14.79
C ILE A 97 -9.15 -2.83 -13.76
N PRO A 98 -9.11 -1.49 -13.86
CA PRO A 98 -8.28 -0.65 -12.98
C PRO A 98 -8.45 -0.94 -11.48
N ILE A 99 -9.69 -1.23 -11.07
CA ILE A 99 -10.05 -1.58 -9.68
C ILE A 99 -9.38 -2.89 -9.20
N LEU A 100 -9.22 -3.86 -10.08
CA LEU A 100 -8.66 -5.17 -9.72
C LEU A 100 -7.13 -5.20 -9.79
N ASN A 101 -6.51 -4.28 -10.54
CA ASN A 101 -5.05 -4.15 -10.55
C ASN A 101 -4.48 -3.97 -9.15
N LEU A 102 -5.11 -3.14 -8.32
CA LEU A 102 -4.65 -2.89 -6.95
C LEU A 102 -4.65 -4.19 -6.10
N LEU A 103 -5.64 -5.07 -6.30
CA LEU A 103 -5.75 -6.35 -5.58
C LEU A 103 -4.71 -7.38 -6.02
N PHE A 104 -4.30 -7.36 -7.29
CA PHE A 104 -3.31 -8.30 -7.84
C PHE A 104 -1.88 -7.78 -7.70
N GLU A 105 -1.69 -6.46 -7.61
CA GLU A 105 -0.39 -5.84 -7.40
C GLU A 105 0.18 -6.11 -5.99
N THR A 106 -0.67 -6.49 -5.01
CA THR A 106 -0.21 -6.87 -3.66
C THR A 106 0.71 -8.09 -3.63
N GLU A 107 0.78 -8.88 -4.70
CA GLU A 107 1.68 -10.02 -4.83
C GLU A 107 2.94 -9.71 -5.66
N LYS A 108 3.02 -8.51 -6.24
CA LYS A 108 4.24 -8.06 -6.92
C LYS A 108 5.32 -7.77 -5.89
N GLN A 109 6.53 -8.17 -6.22
CA GLN A 109 7.71 -7.73 -5.49
C GLN A 109 7.74 -6.19 -5.42
N PRO A 110 8.08 -5.56 -4.30
CA PRO A 110 8.25 -4.12 -4.21
C PRO A 110 9.13 -3.59 -5.34
N LEU A 111 8.74 -2.46 -5.95
CA LEU A 111 9.45 -1.90 -7.11
C LEU A 111 10.94 -1.72 -6.83
N MET A 112 11.29 -1.22 -5.64
CA MET A 112 12.67 -1.03 -5.21
C MET A 112 13.47 -2.34 -5.25
N GLU A 113 12.92 -3.43 -4.72
CA GLU A 113 13.59 -4.74 -4.70
C GLU A 113 13.74 -5.34 -6.10
N GLU A 114 12.74 -5.16 -6.97
CA GLU A 114 12.79 -5.62 -8.36
C GLU A 114 13.88 -4.88 -9.16
N LEU A 115 13.95 -3.55 -8.97
CA LEU A 115 14.98 -2.71 -9.59
C LEU A 115 16.38 -3.07 -9.09
N GLN A 116 16.57 -3.18 -7.77
CA GLN A 116 17.82 -3.58 -7.16
C GLN A 116 18.31 -4.92 -7.73
N LYS A 117 17.44 -5.92 -7.68
CA LYS A 117 17.77 -7.25 -8.21
C LYS A 117 18.13 -7.21 -9.70
N ALA A 118 17.41 -6.44 -10.50
CA ALA A 118 17.68 -6.35 -11.92
C ALA A 118 19.03 -5.69 -12.24
N LEU A 119 19.40 -4.65 -11.47
CA LEU A 119 20.71 -4.00 -11.58
C LEU A 119 21.85 -4.96 -11.19
N ASP A 120 21.67 -5.69 -10.09
CA ASP A 120 22.64 -6.68 -9.58
C ASP A 120 22.79 -7.86 -10.55
N ASP A 121 21.69 -8.41 -11.06
CA ASP A 121 21.69 -9.54 -12.01
C ASP A 121 22.41 -9.18 -13.34
N LYS A 122 22.38 -7.91 -13.73
CA LYS A 122 23.10 -7.39 -14.90
C LYS A 122 24.55 -7.02 -14.60
N GLY A 123 24.95 -6.98 -13.32
CA GLY A 123 26.30 -6.67 -12.89
C GLY A 123 26.68 -5.19 -13.03
N TYR A 124 25.70 -4.28 -13.05
CA TYR A 124 25.98 -2.85 -13.03
C TYR A 124 26.57 -2.42 -11.69
N LYS A 125 27.53 -1.49 -11.75
CA LYS A 125 28.14 -0.91 -10.54
C LYS A 125 27.35 0.32 -10.13
N TRP A 126 26.62 0.23 -9.04
CA TRP A 126 25.78 1.31 -8.52
C TRP A 126 25.92 1.42 -6.98
N ASP A 127 25.67 2.61 -6.41
CA ASP A 127 25.72 2.88 -4.97
C ASP A 127 24.50 3.64 -4.45
N GLY A 128 23.59 3.98 -5.33
CA GLY A 128 22.35 4.64 -4.96
C GLY A 128 21.20 4.23 -5.85
N LEU A 129 20.08 3.85 -5.23
CA LEU A 129 18.82 3.59 -5.88
C LEU A 129 17.72 4.26 -5.06
N GLY A 130 16.96 5.14 -5.69
CA GLY A 130 15.84 5.85 -5.08
C GLY A 130 14.55 5.69 -5.88
N VAL A 131 13.42 5.54 -5.18
CA VAL A 131 12.09 5.61 -5.77
C VAL A 131 11.34 6.75 -5.07
N GLY A 132 11.30 7.90 -5.73
CA GLY A 132 10.67 9.11 -5.23
C GLY A 132 9.16 9.09 -5.43
N VAL A 133 8.43 9.64 -4.48
CA VAL A 133 6.97 9.83 -4.56
C VAL A 133 6.63 11.24 -5.04
N GLN A 134 7.47 12.22 -4.69
CA GLN A 134 7.36 13.63 -5.13
C GLN A 134 8.75 14.26 -5.25
N PRO A 135 9.27 14.47 -6.47
CA PRO A 135 8.72 14.02 -7.75
C PRO A 135 8.70 12.50 -7.86
N ARG A 136 7.87 11.96 -8.76
CA ARG A 136 7.89 10.54 -9.09
C ARG A 136 9.07 10.28 -9.98
N GLU A 137 10.14 9.85 -9.38
CA GLU A 137 11.40 9.66 -10.03
C GLU A 137 12.11 8.42 -9.52
N ILE A 138 12.63 7.65 -10.44
CA ILE A 138 13.57 6.58 -10.13
C ILE A 138 14.96 7.16 -10.38
N SER A 139 15.73 7.28 -9.33
CA SER A 139 17.11 7.74 -9.40
C SER A 139 18.08 6.59 -9.19
N VAL A 140 19.07 6.47 -10.09
CA VAL A 140 20.17 5.49 -9.96
C VAL A 140 21.50 6.19 -10.07
N ARG A 141 22.41 5.93 -9.12
CA ARG A 141 23.77 6.44 -9.17
C ARG A 141 24.73 5.32 -9.57
N ILE A 142 25.45 5.54 -10.66
CA ILE A 142 26.40 4.61 -11.25
C ILE A 142 27.81 4.91 -10.75
N VAL A 143 28.49 3.91 -10.23
CA VAL A 143 29.88 3.99 -9.74
C VAL A 143 30.85 3.60 -10.85
N GLY A 144 31.85 4.42 -11.13
CA GLY A 144 32.90 4.09 -12.09
C GLY A 144 33.52 5.31 -12.76
N THR A 145 34.29 5.05 -13.81
CA THR A 145 34.89 6.09 -14.67
C THR A 145 33.81 6.79 -15.51
N ASP A 146 34.14 7.96 -16.08
CA ASP A 146 33.23 8.65 -17.01
C ASP A 146 32.88 7.74 -18.21
N GLU A 147 33.87 7.06 -18.75
CA GLU A 147 33.71 6.11 -19.86
C GLU A 147 32.72 4.98 -19.49
N TYR A 148 32.87 4.36 -18.33
CA TYR A 148 31.93 3.32 -17.86
C TYR A 148 30.52 3.86 -17.69
N TYR A 149 30.36 5.06 -17.10
CA TYR A 149 29.06 5.70 -16.93
C TYR A 149 28.38 5.95 -18.26
N ASP A 150 29.13 6.52 -19.24
CA ASP A 150 28.59 6.80 -20.59
C ASP A 150 28.19 5.52 -21.31
N ASP A 151 28.96 4.45 -21.13
CA ASP A 151 28.69 3.13 -21.76
C ASP A 151 27.42 2.46 -21.20
N VAL A 152 27.12 2.58 -19.90
CA VAL A 152 26.03 1.81 -19.27
C VAL A 152 24.76 2.61 -19.03
N LYS A 153 24.82 3.94 -19.07
CA LYS A 153 23.69 4.82 -18.73
C LYS A 153 22.40 4.47 -19.49
N GLN A 154 22.51 4.33 -20.81
CA GLN A 154 21.36 4.02 -21.66
C GLN A 154 20.81 2.63 -21.36
N ASP A 155 21.65 1.63 -21.17
CA ASP A 155 21.24 0.25 -20.89
C ASP A 155 20.52 0.15 -19.54
N VAL A 156 20.97 0.91 -18.53
CA VAL A 156 20.30 1.00 -17.22
C VAL A 156 18.94 1.67 -17.36
N GLU A 157 18.83 2.77 -18.12
CA GLU A 157 17.57 3.44 -18.39
C GLU A 157 16.57 2.50 -19.09
N GLU A 158 17.00 1.79 -20.13
CA GLU A 158 16.17 0.82 -20.87
C GLU A 158 15.73 -0.36 -19.97
N LEU A 159 16.60 -0.84 -19.09
CA LEU A 159 16.27 -1.88 -18.09
C LEU A 159 15.14 -1.43 -17.19
N ILE A 160 15.25 -0.21 -16.62
CA ILE A 160 14.23 0.36 -15.71
C ILE A 160 12.92 0.59 -16.46
N GLN A 161 12.97 1.17 -17.67
CA GLN A 161 11.79 1.36 -18.52
C GLN A 161 11.09 0.04 -18.81
N GLY A 162 11.84 -1.02 -19.09
CA GLY A 162 11.30 -2.37 -19.31
C GLY A 162 10.57 -2.93 -18.10
N ILE A 163 11.07 -2.68 -16.89
CA ILE A 163 10.41 -3.07 -15.64
C ILE A 163 9.13 -2.27 -15.44
N LEU A 164 9.18 -0.95 -15.60
CA LEU A 164 8.02 -0.07 -15.45
C LEU A 164 6.91 -0.43 -16.46
N MET A 165 7.26 -0.72 -17.71
CA MET A 165 6.29 -1.16 -18.73
C MET A 165 5.61 -2.47 -18.32
N LYS A 166 6.36 -3.47 -17.85
CA LYS A 166 5.79 -4.75 -17.39
C LYS A 166 4.85 -4.58 -16.20
N ARG A 167 5.15 -3.62 -15.33
CA ARG A 167 4.33 -3.28 -14.17
C ARG A 167 3.16 -2.39 -14.55
N ASN A 168 3.17 -1.80 -15.74
CA ASN A 168 2.25 -0.73 -16.13
C ASN A 168 2.34 0.51 -15.21
N ASP A 169 3.55 0.82 -14.73
CA ASP A 169 3.84 1.95 -13.86
C ASP A 169 4.33 3.13 -14.71
N ASN A 170 3.40 3.95 -15.21
CA ASN A 170 3.64 4.95 -16.26
C ASN A 170 3.83 6.38 -15.74
N ALA A 171 3.91 6.55 -14.41
CA ALA A 171 4.00 7.87 -13.79
C ALA A 171 5.43 8.29 -13.41
N TYR A 172 6.42 7.40 -13.53
CA TYR A 172 7.79 7.67 -13.11
C TYR A 172 8.64 8.26 -14.25
N SER A 173 9.45 9.28 -13.92
CA SER A 173 10.63 9.67 -14.66
C SER A 173 11.85 8.86 -14.18
N ILE A 174 12.90 8.80 -15.01
CA ILE A 174 14.13 8.08 -14.67
C ILE A 174 15.26 9.10 -14.71
N ASP A 175 16.04 9.15 -13.63
CA ASP A 175 17.27 9.92 -13.52
C ASP A 175 18.46 8.99 -13.27
N ILE A 176 19.43 9.00 -14.20
CA ILE A 176 20.65 8.24 -14.06
C ILE A 176 21.81 9.23 -13.93
N SER A 177 22.44 9.23 -12.77
CA SER A 177 23.56 10.08 -12.46
C SER A 177 24.83 9.29 -12.17
N LYS A 178 25.98 9.92 -12.33
CA LYS A 178 27.24 9.34 -11.90
C LYS A 178 27.43 9.58 -10.40
N SER A 179 27.91 8.56 -9.70
CA SER A 179 28.26 8.70 -8.29
C SER A 179 29.49 9.63 -8.16
N GLU A 180 29.37 10.62 -7.30
CA GLU A 180 30.53 11.40 -6.92
C GLU A 180 31.40 10.61 -5.95
N PRO A 181 32.74 10.80 -5.97
CA PRO A 181 33.61 10.16 -5.00
C PRO A 181 33.20 10.57 -3.59
N VAL A 182 32.81 9.59 -2.77
CA VAL A 182 32.56 9.83 -1.34
C VAL A 182 33.91 10.03 -0.67
N GLU A 183 34.07 11.14 0.04
CA GLU A 183 35.26 11.33 0.88
C GLU A 183 35.32 10.21 1.91
N GLU A 184 36.49 9.60 2.04
CA GLU A 184 36.68 8.59 3.09
C GLU A 184 36.48 9.24 4.47
N PRO A 185 35.69 8.59 5.36
CA PRO A 185 35.45 9.16 6.68
C PRO A 185 36.77 9.33 7.42
N SER A 186 36.93 10.45 8.10
CA SER A 186 38.09 10.75 8.92
C SER A 186 38.22 9.75 10.09
N GLU A 187 39.41 9.60 10.66
CA GLU A 187 39.63 8.75 11.84
C GLU A 187 38.67 9.11 12.99
N ALA A 188 38.40 10.41 13.19
CA ALA A 188 37.47 10.88 14.21
C ALA A 188 36.02 10.46 13.95
N GLU A 189 35.56 10.47 12.70
CA GLU A 189 34.22 9.99 12.31
C GLU A 189 34.11 8.47 12.49
N LEU A 190 35.15 7.71 12.15
CA LEU A 190 35.19 6.27 12.38
C LEU A 190 35.19 5.92 13.87
N GLU A 191 35.92 6.67 14.71
CA GLU A 191 35.93 6.50 16.16
C GLU A 191 34.56 6.81 16.76
N GLN A 192 33.94 7.92 16.34
CA GLN A 192 32.60 8.30 16.76
C GLN A 192 31.56 7.25 16.36
N ALA A 193 31.62 6.75 15.12
CA ALA A 193 30.72 5.70 14.65
C ALA A 193 30.91 4.39 15.46
N GLY A 194 32.17 4.05 15.79
CA GLY A 194 32.48 2.91 16.65
C GLY A 194 31.97 3.06 18.09
N GLU A 195 32.02 4.26 18.67
CA GLU A 195 31.42 4.55 19.98
C GLU A 195 29.90 4.44 19.92
N GLN A 196 29.28 5.07 18.95
CA GLN A 196 27.81 5.00 18.75
C GLN A 196 27.33 3.55 18.57
N HIS A 197 28.08 2.72 17.85
CA HIS A 197 27.74 1.30 17.69
C HIS A 197 27.72 0.57 19.03
N LYS A 198 28.77 0.74 19.86
CA LYS A 198 28.83 0.13 21.21
C LYS A 198 27.71 0.61 22.12
N ILE A 199 27.39 1.91 22.10
CA ILE A 199 26.24 2.46 22.82
C ILE A 199 24.95 1.80 22.35
N SER A 200 24.78 1.65 21.06
CA SER A 200 23.60 1.03 20.43
C SER A 200 23.39 -0.40 20.94
N GLU A 201 24.47 -1.21 20.96
CA GLU A 201 24.43 -2.58 21.47
C GLU A 201 24.05 -2.64 22.96
N ASP A 202 24.66 -1.80 23.79
CA ASP A 202 24.36 -1.74 25.22
C ASP A 202 22.92 -1.33 25.52
N VAL A 203 22.41 -0.31 24.82
CA VAL A 203 21.01 0.14 24.97
C VAL A 203 20.05 -0.93 24.51
N GLN A 204 20.31 -1.58 23.38
CA GLN A 204 19.46 -2.68 22.89
C GLN A 204 19.45 -3.87 23.86
N GLU A 205 20.61 -4.24 24.44
CA GLU A 205 20.70 -5.29 25.44
C GLU A 205 19.83 -4.98 26.67
N ILE A 206 19.92 -3.75 27.18
CA ILE A 206 19.11 -3.31 28.32
C ILE A 206 17.62 -3.36 27.97
N LEU A 207 17.21 -2.76 26.84
CA LEU A 207 15.82 -2.75 26.42
C LEU A 207 15.28 -4.18 26.23
N ALA A 208 16.07 -5.08 25.63
CA ALA A 208 15.71 -6.48 25.48
C ALA A 208 15.53 -7.19 26.84
N GLY A 209 16.34 -6.86 27.84
CA GLY A 209 16.20 -7.36 29.22
C GLY A 209 14.86 -6.97 29.88
N TYR A 210 14.27 -5.85 29.46
CA TYR A 210 12.93 -5.41 29.87
C TYR A 210 11.81 -5.93 28.95
N GLY A 211 12.14 -6.67 27.89
CA GLY A 211 11.19 -7.25 26.93
C GLY A 211 10.96 -6.41 25.67
N TYR A 212 11.79 -5.41 25.41
CA TYR A 212 11.70 -4.51 24.25
C TYR A 212 12.80 -4.82 23.24
N THR A 213 12.57 -5.79 22.34
CA THR A 213 13.53 -6.24 21.33
C THR A 213 13.45 -5.49 20.00
N GLN A 214 12.35 -4.77 19.75
CA GLN A 214 12.08 -4.04 18.49
C GLN A 214 11.58 -2.62 18.78
N THR A 215 12.27 -1.91 19.66
CA THR A 215 11.92 -0.54 20.02
C THR A 215 12.66 0.44 19.13
N GLY A 216 11.96 1.49 18.67
CA GLY A 216 12.60 2.63 17.99
C GLY A 216 13.64 3.25 18.92
N PHE A 217 14.84 3.45 18.38
CA PHE A 217 15.99 3.91 19.13
C PHE A 217 16.87 4.77 18.23
N GLY A 218 17.39 5.86 18.77
CA GLY A 218 18.28 6.78 18.07
C GLY A 218 19.33 7.40 18.98
N ILE A 219 20.47 7.77 18.40
CA ILE A 219 21.52 8.56 19.06
C ILE A 219 21.76 9.80 18.20
N GLN A 220 21.51 10.96 18.74
CA GLN A 220 21.74 12.22 18.04
C GLN A 220 22.21 13.30 19.01
N GLU A 221 23.29 14.01 18.68
CA GLU A 221 23.77 15.18 19.42
C GLU A 221 23.94 14.98 20.95
N GLY A 222 24.41 13.80 21.36
CA GLY A 222 24.55 13.47 22.78
C GLY A 222 23.24 13.13 23.50
N VAL A 223 22.17 12.87 22.73
CA VAL A 223 20.88 12.40 23.24
C VAL A 223 20.61 10.99 22.74
N ILE A 224 20.23 10.09 23.64
CA ILE A 224 19.74 8.77 23.33
C ILE A 224 18.24 8.79 23.49
N GLU A 225 17.52 8.51 22.43
CA GLU A 225 16.06 8.51 22.41
C GLU A 225 15.55 7.11 22.11
N PHE A 226 14.50 6.66 22.80
CA PHE A 226 13.80 5.41 22.50
C PHE A 226 12.33 5.49 22.89
N ASP A 227 11.53 4.61 22.28
CA ASP A 227 10.09 4.60 22.42
C ASP A 227 9.65 3.51 23.38
N LEU A 228 8.80 3.85 24.37
CA LEU A 228 8.16 2.88 25.24
C LEU A 228 6.63 3.08 25.24
N PRO A 229 5.85 2.04 25.53
CA PRO A 229 4.42 2.22 25.75
C PRO A 229 4.14 3.15 26.92
N LYS A 230 3.13 4.01 26.79
CA LYS A 230 2.74 4.96 27.86
C LYS A 230 2.28 4.29 29.17
N ASP A 231 1.88 3.03 29.08
CA ASP A 231 1.43 2.19 30.20
C ASP A 231 2.55 1.31 30.78
N GLU A 232 3.81 1.47 30.34
CA GLU A 232 4.96 0.78 30.94
C GLU A 232 5.29 1.39 32.31
N PRO A 233 5.13 0.63 33.41
CA PRO A 233 5.34 1.16 34.76
C PRO A 233 6.83 1.39 35.12
N ARG A 234 7.77 0.79 34.35
CA ARG A 234 9.21 0.80 34.63
C ARG A 234 9.98 1.84 33.80
N ILE A 235 9.32 2.86 33.23
CA ILE A 235 9.98 3.84 32.36
C ILE A 235 11.20 4.48 33.05
N GLU A 236 11.06 4.94 34.29
CA GLU A 236 12.16 5.59 35.00
C GLU A 236 13.26 4.59 35.44
N GLU A 237 12.92 3.34 35.70
CA GLU A 237 13.88 2.28 35.96
C GLU A 237 14.72 1.98 34.69
N ILE A 238 14.07 1.81 33.53
CA ILE A 238 14.74 1.57 32.24
C ILE A 238 15.66 2.74 31.90
N LYS A 239 15.18 3.96 32.04
CA LYS A 239 15.97 5.18 31.81
C LYS A 239 17.20 5.25 32.72
N THR A 240 17.03 4.88 33.98
CA THR A 240 18.12 4.82 34.97
C THR A 240 19.12 3.73 34.60
N ALA A 241 18.67 2.55 34.20
CA ALA A 241 19.53 1.45 33.78
C ALA A 241 20.39 1.82 32.55
N VAL A 242 19.78 2.46 31.52
CA VAL A 242 20.53 2.95 30.37
C VAL A 242 21.54 4.00 30.79
N SER A 243 21.15 5.01 31.54
CA SER A 243 22.06 6.06 32.01
C SER A 243 23.19 5.52 32.91
N GLY A 244 22.91 4.49 33.69
CA GLY A 244 23.88 3.80 34.54
C GLY A 244 24.95 3.07 33.69
N ARG A 245 24.54 2.31 32.67
CA ARG A 245 25.44 1.58 31.76
C ARG A 245 26.37 2.53 31.00
N LEU A 246 25.83 3.67 30.53
CA LEU A 246 26.66 4.68 29.83
C LEU A 246 27.75 5.26 30.74
N LYS A 247 27.41 5.53 31.99
CA LYS A 247 28.40 6.02 32.97
C LYS A 247 29.44 4.95 33.33
N GLU A 248 29.01 3.72 33.54
CA GLU A 248 29.89 2.58 33.83
C GLU A 248 30.94 2.35 32.74
N LYS A 249 30.52 2.44 31.48
CA LYS A 249 31.39 2.25 30.34
C LYS A 249 32.14 3.52 29.92
N GLN A 250 31.95 4.62 30.65
CA GLN A 250 32.62 5.90 30.39
C GLN A 250 32.37 6.48 28.98
N PHE A 251 31.26 6.11 28.38
CA PHE A 251 30.78 6.83 27.22
C PHE A 251 30.51 8.29 27.60
N GLY A 252 30.71 9.21 26.66
CA GLY A 252 30.60 10.64 26.90
C GLY A 252 29.29 11.09 27.61
N ASN A 253 29.06 12.39 27.71
CA ASN A 253 27.87 12.93 28.37
C ASN A 253 26.63 12.76 27.49
N TYR A 254 25.95 11.62 27.59
CA TYR A 254 24.69 11.40 26.95
C TYR A 254 23.51 11.62 27.90
N SER A 255 22.48 12.29 27.41
CA SER A 255 21.17 12.37 28.07
C SER A 255 20.24 11.28 27.49
N VAL A 256 19.34 10.78 28.33
CA VAL A 256 18.37 9.74 27.90
C VAL A 256 16.98 10.34 27.87
N LYS A 257 16.31 10.24 26.73
CA LYS A 257 14.95 10.72 26.49
C LYS A 257 14.06 9.56 26.08
N VAL A 258 12.90 9.44 26.72
CA VAL A 258 11.92 8.41 26.40
C VAL A 258 10.69 9.06 25.77
N HIS A 259 10.34 8.62 24.59
CA HIS A 259 9.06 8.94 23.97
C HIS A 259 8.05 7.86 24.32
N THR A 260 6.80 8.23 24.45
CA THR A 260 5.76 7.25 24.81
C THR A 260 4.70 7.15 23.72
N PHE A 261 4.23 5.93 23.47
CA PHE A 261 3.18 5.65 22.52
C PHE A 261 2.01 4.85 23.11
N ASP A 262 0.87 4.94 22.49
CA ASP A 262 -0.31 4.13 22.80
C ASP A 262 -0.23 2.79 22.10
N ARG A 263 -0.26 1.66 22.85
CA ARG A 263 -0.16 0.30 22.29
C ARG A 263 -1.24 0.01 21.28
N ALA A 264 -2.49 0.29 21.59
CA ALA A 264 -3.61 -0.01 20.71
C ALA A 264 -3.51 0.78 19.39
N LYS A 265 -3.06 2.05 19.51
CA LYS A 265 -2.82 2.90 18.36
C LYS A 265 -1.66 2.40 17.50
N LYS A 266 -0.58 1.96 18.13
CA LYS A 266 0.59 1.38 17.43
C LYS A 266 0.24 0.07 16.76
N GLU A 267 -0.45 -0.84 17.44
CA GLU A 267 -0.89 -2.12 16.85
C GLU A 267 -1.83 -1.92 15.66
N ARG A 268 -2.70 -0.91 15.69
CA ARG A 268 -3.52 -0.55 14.54
C ARG A 268 -2.66 -0.03 13.40
N GLU A 269 -1.74 0.88 13.68
CA GLU A 269 -0.82 1.43 12.69
C GLU A 269 -0.02 0.33 11.99
N ASP A 270 0.53 -0.61 12.74
CA ASP A 270 1.31 -1.74 12.22
C ASP A 270 0.48 -2.64 11.27
N ARG A 271 -0.84 -2.77 11.53
CA ARG A 271 -1.75 -3.47 10.61
C ARG A 271 -2.03 -2.66 9.35
N TRP A 272 -2.15 -1.33 9.48
CA TRP A 272 -2.54 -0.46 8.38
C TRP A 272 -1.38 -0.02 7.47
N ILE A 273 -0.15 0.05 7.97
CA ILE A 273 1.01 0.48 7.19
C ILE A 273 1.19 -0.32 5.89
N PRO A 274 1.18 -1.67 5.89
CA PRO A 274 1.32 -2.44 4.66
C PRO A 274 0.15 -2.21 3.68
N ILE A 275 -1.07 -2.04 4.21
CA ILE A 275 -2.28 -1.75 3.42
C ILE A 275 -2.17 -0.36 2.79
N PHE A 276 -1.78 0.64 3.59
CA PHE A 276 -1.56 2.00 3.15
C PHE A 276 -0.49 2.07 2.05
N ASN A 277 0.64 1.40 2.23
CA ASN A 277 1.71 1.37 1.24
C ASN A 277 1.21 0.79 -0.09
N THR A 278 0.44 -0.30 -0.06
CA THR A 278 -0.17 -0.88 -1.27
C THR A 278 -1.09 0.12 -1.98
N ILE A 279 -1.93 0.84 -1.23
CA ILE A 279 -2.81 1.88 -1.79
C ILE A 279 -1.98 3.02 -2.39
N ALA A 280 -0.99 3.49 -1.65
CA ALA A 280 -0.12 4.57 -2.09
C ALA A 280 0.62 4.21 -3.38
N ASP A 281 1.26 3.05 -3.42
CA ASP A 281 2.00 2.55 -4.58
C ASP A 281 1.07 2.37 -5.79
N GLY A 282 -0.08 1.70 -5.62
CA GLY A 282 -1.02 1.45 -6.70
C GLY A 282 -1.61 2.74 -7.30
N LEU A 283 -1.92 3.73 -6.47
CA LEU A 283 -2.47 5.01 -6.94
C LEU A 283 -1.39 5.91 -7.55
N THR A 284 -0.21 5.95 -6.93
CA THR A 284 0.84 6.87 -7.38
C THR A 284 1.58 6.37 -8.61
N ALA A 285 1.66 5.07 -8.85
CA ALA A 285 2.31 4.50 -10.02
C ALA A 285 1.54 4.76 -11.33
N LYS A 286 0.27 5.14 -11.27
CA LYS A 286 -0.64 5.29 -12.41
C LYS A 286 -0.96 6.77 -12.69
N ALA A 287 -0.59 7.25 -13.88
CA ALA A 287 -0.84 8.63 -14.27
C ALA A 287 -2.34 8.98 -14.40
N GLU A 288 -3.19 7.99 -14.74
CA GLU A 288 -4.64 8.18 -14.90
C GLU A 288 -5.36 8.62 -13.62
N TYR A 289 -4.86 8.25 -12.44
CA TYR A 289 -5.44 8.71 -11.16
C TYR A 289 -5.10 10.17 -10.83
N LYS A 290 -4.17 10.78 -11.56
CA LYS A 290 -3.75 12.18 -11.35
C LYS A 290 -3.41 12.46 -9.86
N VAL A 291 -2.95 11.44 -9.11
CA VAL A 291 -2.62 11.56 -7.68
C VAL A 291 -1.27 12.21 -7.52
N LYS A 292 -1.18 13.23 -6.68
CA LYS A 292 0.07 13.90 -6.30
C LYS A 292 0.69 13.32 -5.04
N GLY A 293 -0.14 12.92 -4.09
CA GLY A 293 0.33 12.40 -2.82
C GLY A 293 -0.74 11.58 -2.12
N VAL A 294 -0.27 10.64 -1.30
CA VAL A 294 -1.09 9.84 -0.40
C VAL A 294 -0.52 9.96 0.99
N GLY A 295 -1.37 10.20 1.96
CA GLY A 295 -1.01 10.32 3.36
C GLY A 295 -2.02 9.61 4.26
N TYR A 296 -1.70 9.45 5.54
CA TYR A 296 -2.62 8.88 6.50
C TYR A 296 -2.60 9.60 7.84
N THR A 297 -3.64 9.38 8.62
CA THR A 297 -3.69 9.76 10.02
C THR A 297 -4.31 8.63 10.84
N ASN A 298 -3.60 8.18 11.86
CA ASN A 298 -4.09 7.19 12.81
C ASN A 298 -4.71 7.91 14.02
N LYS A 299 -6.03 8.16 13.98
CA LYS A 299 -6.78 8.78 15.07
C LYS A 299 -7.12 7.73 16.13
N TYR A 300 -7.71 8.17 17.27
CA TYR A 300 -8.07 7.26 18.34
C TYR A 300 -9.13 6.23 17.91
N ASP A 301 -10.12 6.68 17.17
CA ASP A 301 -11.33 5.95 16.77
C ASP A 301 -11.34 5.47 15.33
N TYR A 302 -10.52 6.06 14.44
CA TYR A 302 -10.48 5.69 13.03
C TYR A 302 -9.11 5.90 12.38
N TYR A 303 -8.90 5.25 11.25
CA TYR A 303 -7.76 5.46 10.35
C TYR A 303 -8.22 6.28 9.14
N ALA A 304 -7.56 7.38 8.81
CA ALA A 304 -7.90 8.19 7.65
C ALA A 304 -6.81 8.12 6.58
N ILE A 305 -7.22 7.87 5.34
CA ILE A 305 -6.37 7.89 4.14
C ILE A 305 -6.69 9.17 3.38
N TYR A 306 -5.69 9.99 3.13
CA TYR A 306 -5.78 11.25 2.39
C TYR A 306 -5.14 11.10 1.02
N ILE A 307 -5.86 11.42 -0.03
CA ILE A 307 -5.36 11.43 -1.40
C ILE A 307 -5.44 12.86 -1.92
N THR A 308 -4.30 13.43 -2.32
CA THR A 308 -4.23 14.72 -2.98
C THR A 308 -4.08 14.51 -4.47
N THR A 309 -4.97 15.08 -5.26
CA THR A 309 -4.94 14.99 -6.72
C THR A 309 -4.38 16.27 -7.37
N SER A 310 -4.03 16.20 -8.66
CA SER A 310 -3.63 17.35 -9.45
C SER A 310 -4.81 18.09 -10.11
N VAL A 311 -6.04 17.58 -9.97
CA VAL A 311 -7.23 18.19 -10.56
C VAL A 311 -7.74 19.35 -9.72
N SER A 312 -8.39 20.32 -10.36
CA SER A 312 -9.11 21.39 -9.67
C SER A 312 -10.50 20.90 -9.26
N TYR A 313 -11.01 21.37 -8.12
CA TYR A 313 -12.39 21.09 -7.73
C TYR A 313 -13.44 21.66 -8.72
N LYS A 314 -12.99 22.52 -9.66
CA LYS A 314 -13.82 23.13 -10.72
C LYS A 314 -13.83 22.31 -12.01
N ASP A 315 -12.94 21.34 -12.14
CA ASP A 315 -12.89 20.50 -13.33
C ASP A 315 -14.12 19.58 -13.37
N ASP A 316 -14.73 19.47 -14.54
CA ASP A 316 -16.00 18.73 -14.71
C ASP A 316 -15.86 17.24 -14.33
N ASP A 317 -14.68 16.65 -14.52
CA ASP A 317 -14.35 15.25 -14.23
C ASP A 317 -13.82 15.00 -12.80
N ALA A 318 -13.65 16.07 -11.99
CA ALA A 318 -13.01 15.94 -10.67
C ALA A 318 -13.75 14.99 -9.72
N LYS A 319 -15.08 15.08 -9.67
CA LYS A 319 -15.91 14.19 -8.83
C LYS A 319 -15.96 12.77 -9.35
N GLU A 320 -15.96 12.57 -10.66
CA GLU A 320 -15.94 11.25 -11.28
C GLU A 320 -14.62 10.56 -10.97
N LEU A 321 -13.50 11.26 -11.12
CA LEU A 321 -12.18 10.77 -10.76
C LEU A 321 -12.10 10.41 -9.27
N ALA A 322 -12.58 11.27 -8.38
CA ALA A 322 -12.60 11.01 -6.95
C ALA A 322 -13.41 9.75 -6.62
N GLY A 323 -14.62 9.62 -7.19
CA GLY A 323 -15.45 8.43 -7.01
C GLY A 323 -14.78 7.14 -7.54
N ALA A 324 -14.02 7.21 -8.64
CA ALA A 324 -13.27 6.07 -9.16
C ALA A 324 -12.13 5.67 -8.22
N ILE A 325 -11.38 6.64 -7.67
CA ILE A 325 -10.31 6.40 -6.70
C ILE A 325 -10.90 5.80 -5.42
N GLU A 326 -11.93 6.41 -4.84
CA GLU A 326 -12.61 5.93 -3.63
C GLU A 326 -13.09 4.49 -3.78
N LYS A 327 -13.79 4.20 -4.88
CA LYS A 327 -14.26 2.85 -5.19
C LYS A 327 -13.11 1.85 -5.33
N THR A 328 -12.00 2.25 -5.94
CA THR A 328 -10.81 1.41 -6.08
C THR A 328 -10.25 1.02 -4.71
N ILE A 329 -10.13 1.99 -3.81
CA ILE A 329 -9.65 1.76 -2.44
C ILE A 329 -10.65 0.90 -1.65
N GLU A 330 -11.96 1.19 -1.73
CA GLU A 330 -13.00 0.42 -1.02
C GLU A 330 -13.02 -1.05 -1.44
N VAL A 331 -12.89 -1.33 -2.73
CA VAL A 331 -12.80 -2.71 -3.23
C VAL A 331 -11.59 -3.43 -2.64
N TYR A 332 -10.44 -2.77 -2.55
CA TYR A 332 -9.25 -3.32 -1.94
C TYR A 332 -9.44 -3.57 -0.44
N LEU A 333 -9.93 -2.56 0.31
CA LEU A 333 -10.15 -2.65 1.76
C LEU A 333 -11.19 -3.71 2.15
N THR A 334 -12.20 -3.93 1.30
CA THR A 334 -13.25 -4.93 1.52
C THR A 334 -12.87 -6.34 1.07
N SER A 335 -11.71 -6.52 0.41
CA SER A 335 -11.20 -7.85 0.06
C SER A 335 -11.00 -8.71 1.32
N GLU A 336 -11.22 -10.02 1.21
CA GLU A 336 -11.20 -10.94 2.35
C GLU A 336 -9.88 -10.87 3.14
N LYS A 337 -8.74 -10.82 2.42
CA LYS A 337 -7.40 -10.71 3.01
C LYS A 337 -7.23 -9.44 3.83
N VAL A 338 -7.58 -8.29 3.26
CA VAL A 338 -7.42 -6.98 3.91
C VAL A 338 -8.42 -6.81 5.04
N LYS A 339 -9.68 -7.18 4.84
CA LYS A 339 -10.73 -7.13 5.86
C LYS A 339 -10.35 -7.88 7.14
N ASN A 340 -9.72 -9.05 7.00
CA ASN A 340 -9.23 -9.82 8.14
C ASN A 340 -8.05 -9.15 8.85
N THR A 341 -7.22 -8.39 8.11
CA THR A 341 -6.08 -7.65 8.66
C THR A 341 -6.52 -6.42 9.45
N ILE A 342 -7.46 -5.63 8.94
CA ILE A 342 -7.96 -4.42 9.60
C ILE A 342 -8.85 -4.71 10.82
N LYS A 343 -9.34 -5.96 10.99
CA LYS A 343 -10.09 -6.42 12.18
C LYS A 343 -11.32 -5.57 12.53
N GLY A 344 -11.94 -4.92 11.54
CA GLY A 344 -13.11 -4.07 11.75
C GLY A 344 -12.79 -2.67 12.29
N ASP A 345 -11.56 -2.20 12.18
CA ASP A 345 -11.22 -0.80 12.44
C ASP A 345 -12.05 0.12 11.53
N ASP A 346 -12.55 1.22 12.07
CA ASP A 346 -13.20 2.25 11.28
C ASP A 346 -12.17 3.03 10.45
N TYR A 347 -12.55 3.39 9.23
CA TYR A 347 -11.68 4.15 8.33
C TYR A 347 -12.43 5.19 7.51
N ASN A 348 -11.73 6.24 7.08
CA ASN A 348 -12.21 7.26 6.18
C ASN A 348 -11.26 7.42 4.98
N ILE A 349 -11.83 7.59 3.79
CA ILE A 349 -11.11 7.92 2.57
C ILE A 349 -11.44 9.37 2.23
N ILE A 350 -10.44 10.23 2.12
CA ILE A 350 -10.58 11.66 1.87
C ILE A 350 -9.78 12.01 0.63
N ILE A 351 -10.46 12.44 -0.42
CA ILE A 351 -9.84 12.78 -1.70
C ILE A 351 -9.95 14.28 -1.93
N ASN A 352 -8.83 14.93 -2.07
CA ASN A 352 -8.73 16.38 -2.20
C ASN A 352 -8.30 16.80 -3.59
N SER A 353 -8.82 17.94 -4.05
CA SER A 353 -8.34 18.67 -5.21
C SER A 353 -6.95 19.29 -4.93
N LYS A 354 -6.33 19.87 -5.96
CA LYS A 354 -5.08 20.63 -5.82
C LYS A 354 -5.22 21.89 -4.94
N GLU A 355 -6.44 22.35 -4.67
CA GLU A 355 -6.76 23.47 -3.79
C GLU A 355 -7.19 23.01 -2.39
N ASP A 356 -6.89 21.76 -2.00
CA ASP A 356 -7.24 21.16 -0.71
C ASP A 356 -8.74 21.10 -0.41
N LYS A 357 -9.58 21.08 -1.46
CA LYS A 357 -11.03 20.88 -1.31
C LYS A 357 -11.38 19.44 -1.51
N GLN A 358 -12.14 18.90 -0.57
CA GLN A 358 -12.66 17.53 -0.66
C GLN A 358 -13.59 17.37 -1.87
N LEU A 359 -13.38 16.25 -2.60
CA LEU A 359 -14.08 15.92 -3.85
C LEU A 359 -15.09 14.79 -3.70
N ASN A 360 -14.87 13.86 -2.74
CA ASN A 360 -15.74 12.72 -2.45
C ASN A 360 -16.67 12.95 -1.26
#